data_db8e8eff7e5c7305bbebf6f645d833e9
#
_entry.id   db8e8eff7e5c7305bbebf6f645d833e9
#
_cell.length_a   1.000
_cell.length_b   1.000
_cell.length_c   1.000
_cell.angle_alpha   90.00
_cell.angle_beta   90.00
_cell.angle_gamma   90.00
#
_symmetry.space_group_name_H-M   'P 1'
#
loop_
_entity.id
_entity.type
_entity.pdbx_description
1 polymer ?
#
loop_
_entity_poly.entity_id
_entity_poly.type
_entity_poly.pdbx_seq_one_letter_code
_entity_poly.pdbx_strand_id
1 'polypeptide(L)'
;MKQVPIVSHPAYQAELPDGHRFPMRKYGRLAEVVVDKGLAPNGFVTPDEASADVIALAHDRAYVDQVLACSVSREIERRIGLPISASVVRRARASAAGTLLAARMALQHGLAGSTAGGSHHGQRETGAGFCVFNDVAIAAKALRREGTIGHALIVDLDVHQGDGTADCLRDEPDLFTFSMHAEKNYPVRKIPSDLDVGLPDRMEDNAYLEVLKAHLPRLLDATEPDLVFFNAGVDPHHDDKLGRLSLSDDGLRQRDSYVIEQVRSRRIPLVAVIGGGYSPDVEALAQRHAIVFEAMAAWSANE
;
A
#
# COMPACT_ATOMS: atom_id res chain seq x y z
N MET A 1 15.52 -16.37 -15.26
CA MET A 1 14.29 -15.64 -14.89
C MET A 1 14.72 -14.29 -14.29
N LYS A 2 14.15 -13.21 -14.76
CA LYS A 2 14.33 -11.89 -14.14
C LYS A 2 13.71 -11.92 -12.75
N GLN A 3 14.49 -11.67 -11.71
CA GLN A 3 13.98 -11.67 -10.36
C GLN A 3 13.26 -10.33 -10.08
N VAL A 4 12.09 -10.41 -9.44
CA VAL A 4 11.38 -9.23 -8.94
C VAL A 4 12.04 -8.77 -7.64
N PRO A 5 12.56 -7.54 -7.56
CA PRO A 5 13.10 -7.01 -6.31
C PRO A 5 12.01 -6.85 -5.25
N ILE A 6 12.29 -7.34 -4.04
CA ILE A 6 11.39 -7.18 -2.89
C ILE A 6 12.13 -6.44 -1.78
N VAL A 7 11.51 -5.35 -1.34
CA VAL A 7 12.00 -4.51 -0.23
C VAL A 7 11.39 -4.99 1.08
N SER A 8 12.23 -5.17 2.09
CA SER A 8 11.81 -5.48 3.46
C SER A 8 12.75 -4.85 4.46
N HIS A 9 12.24 -4.54 5.66
CA HIS A 9 13.03 -3.97 6.73
C HIS A 9 12.60 -4.56 8.09
N PRO A 10 13.53 -4.93 8.99
CA PRO A 10 13.19 -5.48 10.31
C PRO A 10 12.26 -4.56 11.13
N ALA A 11 12.41 -3.24 10.99
CA ALA A 11 11.56 -2.26 11.68
C ALA A 11 10.11 -2.20 11.17
N TYR A 12 9.73 -2.94 10.11
CA TYR A 12 8.33 -3.02 9.69
C TYR A 12 7.44 -3.64 10.78
N GLN A 13 8.02 -4.48 11.63
CA GLN A 13 7.36 -5.00 12.82
C GLN A 13 7.74 -4.15 14.04
N ALA A 14 6.89 -3.20 14.40
CA ALA A 14 7.05 -2.40 15.61
C ALA A 14 6.55 -3.15 16.85
N GLU A 15 7.01 -2.71 18.02
CA GLU A 15 6.50 -3.17 19.31
C GLU A 15 5.18 -2.50 19.63
N LEU A 16 4.16 -3.28 19.96
CA LEU A 16 2.86 -2.82 20.42
C LEU A 16 2.52 -3.47 21.77
N PRO A 17 1.65 -2.83 22.58
CA PRO A 17 1.14 -3.42 23.81
C PRO A 17 0.45 -4.77 23.55
N ASP A 18 0.54 -5.68 24.52
CA ASP A 18 -0.11 -6.99 24.46
C ASP A 18 -1.61 -6.85 24.20
N GLY A 19 -2.14 -7.69 23.32
CA GLY A 19 -3.56 -7.68 22.97
C GLY A 19 -3.97 -6.54 22.02
N HIS A 20 -3.03 -5.78 21.47
CA HIS A 20 -3.36 -4.74 20.51
C HIS A 20 -4.01 -5.34 19.26
N ARG A 21 -5.12 -4.73 18.80
CA ARG A 21 -5.94 -5.26 17.69
C ARG A 21 -5.26 -5.24 16.32
N PHE A 22 -4.22 -4.40 16.14
CA PHE A 22 -3.46 -4.35 14.88
C PHE A 22 -2.52 -5.55 14.80
N PRO A 23 -2.58 -6.38 13.74
CA PRO A 23 -1.81 -7.62 13.63
C PRO A 23 -0.36 -7.34 13.23
N MET A 24 0.40 -6.66 14.10
CA MET A 24 1.76 -6.19 13.80
C MET A 24 2.72 -7.32 13.38
N ARG A 25 2.50 -8.53 13.90
CA ARG A 25 3.32 -9.71 13.56
C ARG A 25 3.23 -10.16 12.11
N LYS A 26 2.20 -9.68 11.37
CA LYS A 26 2.03 -10.01 9.95
C LYS A 26 3.25 -9.65 9.09
N TYR A 27 3.95 -8.56 9.42
CA TYR A 27 5.09 -8.09 8.62
C TYR A 27 6.30 -9.03 8.70
N GLY A 28 6.67 -9.45 9.91
CA GLY A 28 7.73 -10.43 10.11
C GLY A 28 7.36 -11.77 9.47
N ARG A 29 6.11 -12.24 9.72
CA ARG A 29 5.67 -13.52 9.16
C ARG A 29 5.59 -13.50 7.64
N LEU A 30 5.14 -12.40 7.03
CA LEU A 30 5.15 -12.23 5.58
C LEU A 30 6.57 -12.31 5.00
N ALA A 31 7.56 -11.68 5.64
CA ALA A 31 8.94 -11.77 5.19
C ALA A 31 9.43 -13.24 5.19
N GLU A 32 9.12 -14.00 6.25
CA GLU A 32 9.43 -15.43 6.32
C GLU A 32 8.72 -16.21 5.19
N VAL A 33 7.41 -16.01 4.99
CA VAL A 33 6.61 -16.67 3.94
C VAL A 33 7.18 -16.37 2.54
N VAL A 34 7.60 -15.14 2.27
CA VAL A 34 8.22 -14.77 0.99
C VAL A 34 9.53 -15.53 0.76
N VAL A 35 10.34 -15.72 1.81
CA VAL A 35 11.56 -16.53 1.75
C VAL A 35 11.24 -18.01 1.58
N ASP A 36 10.32 -18.57 2.39
CA ASP A 36 9.91 -19.98 2.36
C ASP A 36 9.37 -20.40 0.98
N LYS A 37 8.68 -19.47 0.29
CA LYS A 37 8.17 -19.67 -1.07
C LYS A 37 9.22 -19.44 -2.17
N GLY A 38 10.45 -19.08 -1.82
CA GLY A 38 11.52 -18.80 -2.79
C GLY A 38 11.31 -17.55 -3.64
N LEU A 39 10.45 -16.62 -3.18
CA LEU A 39 10.12 -15.40 -3.92
C LEU A 39 11.23 -14.33 -3.81
N ALA A 40 12.11 -14.44 -2.83
CA ALA A 40 13.28 -13.56 -2.63
C ALA A 40 14.58 -14.38 -2.58
N PRO A 41 14.97 -15.08 -3.66
CA PRO A 41 16.11 -15.99 -3.64
C PRO A 41 17.46 -15.31 -3.38
N ASN A 42 17.58 -14.00 -3.64
CA ASN A 42 18.77 -13.19 -3.34
C ASN A 42 18.61 -12.36 -2.06
N GLY A 43 17.59 -12.65 -1.25
CA GLY A 43 17.23 -11.87 -0.08
C GLY A 43 16.45 -10.60 -0.40
N PHE A 44 16.22 -9.80 0.63
CA PHE A 44 15.51 -8.53 0.53
C PHE A 44 16.48 -7.37 0.31
N VAL A 45 15.97 -6.33 -0.35
CA VAL A 45 16.64 -5.02 -0.35
C VAL A 45 16.11 -4.23 0.85
N THR A 46 17.01 -3.67 1.63
CA THR A 46 16.65 -2.96 2.88
C THR A 46 16.92 -1.46 2.69
N PRO A 47 15.93 -0.58 2.89
CA PRO A 47 16.11 0.87 2.81
C PRO A 47 16.73 1.42 4.09
N ASP A 48 17.37 2.58 4.00
CA ASP A 48 17.56 3.46 5.16
C ASP A 48 16.21 4.10 5.53
N GLU A 49 16.06 4.54 6.79
CA GLU A 49 14.85 5.21 7.24
C GLU A 49 14.66 6.58 6.56
N ALA A 50 13.44 6.91 6.13
CA ALA A 50 13.14 8.19 5.50
C ALA A 50 13.48 9.37 6.43
N SER A 51 14.07 10.42 5.86
CA SER A 51 14.34 11.67 6.57
C SER A 51 13.04 12.48 6.74
N ALA A 52 13.05 13.42 7.69
CA ALA A 52 11.95 14.36 7.89
C ALA A 52 11.62 15.13 6.60
N ASP A 53 12.63 15.51 5.82
CA ASP A 53 12.45 16.30 4.60
C ASP A 53 11.77 15.49 3.49
N VAL A 54 12.05 14.19 3.39
CA VAL A 54 11.37 13.29 2.44
C VAL A 54 9.91 13.10 2.86
N ILE A 55 9.65 12.87 4.14
CA ILE A 55 8.29 12.69 4.67
C ILE A 55 7.46 13.97 4.49
N ALA A 56 8.06 15.12 4.72
CA ALA A 56 7.41 16.43 4.56
C ALA A 56 7.07 16.80 3.10
N LEU A 57 7.43 15.96 2.12
CA LEU A 57 6.92 16.15 0.74
C LEU A 57 5.41 15.92 0.66
N ALA A 58 4.88 15.01 1.46
CA ALA A 58 3.44 14.68 1.47
C ALA A 58 2.72 15.13 2.74
N HIS A 59 3.45 15.40 3.82
CA HIS A 59 2.89 15.75 5.12
C HIS A 59 3.31 17.15 5.58
N ASP A 60 2.45 17.80 6.35
CA ASP A 60 2.78 19.06 7.04
C ASP A 60 4.00 18.87 7.94
N ARG A 61 4.95 19.79 7.85
CA ARG A 61 6.20 19.71 8.60
C ARG A 61 5.97 19.70 10.12
N ALA A 62 4.99 20.42 10.61
CA ALA A 62 4.69 20.46 12.05
C ALA A 62 4.19 19.08 12.52
N TYR A 63 3.35 18.40 11.73
CA TYR A 63 2.93 17.02 12.01
C TYR A 63 4.10 16.05 11.99
N VAL A 64 4.96 16.14 10.97
CA VAL A 64 6.17 15.28 10.87
C VAL A 64 7.05 15.45 12.11
N ASP A 65 7.34 16.69 12.51
CA ASP A 65 8.20 16.97 13.66
C ASP A 65 7.57 16.46 14.98
N GLN A 66 6.25 16.57 15.16
CA GLN A 66 5.54 16.01 16.32
C GLN A 66 5.64 14.48 16.37
N VAL A 67 5.46 13.80 15.23
CA VAL A 67 5.59 12.35 15.15
C VAL A 67 7.03 11.91 15.48
N LEU A 68 8.02 12.54 14.87
CA LEU A 68 9.43 12.23 15.10
C LEU A 68 9.86 12.45 16.55
N ALA A 69 9.29 13.45 17.22
CA ALA A 69 9.51 13.73 18.64
C ALA A 69 8.65 12.86 19.58
N CYS A 70 7.81 11.95 19.06
CA CYS A 70 6.81 11.21 19.83
C CYS A 70 5.90 12.12 20.68
N SER A 71 5.54 13.31 20.17
CA SER A 71 4.83 14.38 20.91
C SER A 71 3.51 14.78 20.28
N VAL A 72 2.91 13.91 19.46
CA VAL A 72 1.57 14.13 18.92
C VAL A 72 0.52 14.23 20.04
N SER A 73 -0.57 14.94 19.77
CA SER A 73 -1.67 15.02 20.74
C SER A 73 -2.33 13.65 20.95
N ARG A 74 -2.96 13.45 22.10
CA ARG A 74 -3.75 12.24 22.37
C ARG A 74 -4.91 12.04 21.39
N GLU A 75 -5.39 13.11 20.78
CA GLU A 75 -6.43 13.05 19.76
C GLU A 75 -5.90 12.43 18.47
N ILE A 76 -4.74 12.89 17.99
CA ILE A 76 -4.04 12.34 16.83
C ILE A 76 -3.67 10.87 17.08
N GLU A 77 -3.11 10.55 18.25
CA GLU A 77 -2.75 9.18 18.59
C GLU A 77 -3.98 8.24 18.58
N ARG A 78 -5.11 8.67 19.14
CA ARG A 78 -6.36 7.90 19.07
C ARG A 78 -6.90 7.75 17.65
N ARG A 79 -6.76 8.77 16.82
CA ARG A 79 -7.15 8.73 15.41
C ARG A 79 -6.27 7.76 14.60
N ILE A 80 -4.98 7.74 14.86
CA ILE A 80 -4.05 6.76 14.30
C ILE A 80 -4.41 5.35 14.81
N GLY A 81 -4.71 5.21 16.09
CA GLY A 81 -5.02 3.93 16.71
C GLY A 81 -3.77 3.06 16.97
N LEU A 82 -2.58 3.65 16.95
CA LEU A 82 -1.29 3.07 17.36
C LEU A 82 -0.64 4.01 18.37
N PRO A 83 0.04 3.49 19.42
CA PRO A 83 0.85 4.33 20.29
C PRO A 83 2.02 4.93 19.50
N ILE A 84 2.23 6.24 19.60
CA ILE A 84 3.35 6.89 18.90
C ILE A 84 4.61 6.78 19.75
N SER A 85 5.19 5.59 19.72
CA SER A 85 6.47 5.24 20.35
C SER A 85 7.63 5.33 19.35
N ALA A 86 8.87 5.35 19.85
CA ALA A 86 10.06 5.33 19.00
C ALA A 86 10.05 4.14 18.01
N SER A 87 9.55 2.96 18.43
CA SER A 87 9.42 1.77 17.57
C SER A 87 8.41 2.00 16.44
N VAL A 88 7.23 2.58 16.72
CA VAL A 88 6.22 2.88 15.70
C VAL A 88 6.69 3.99 14.78
N VAL A 89 7.37 5.02 15.28
CA VAL A 89 7.97 6.09 14.45
C VAL A 89 9.01 5.51 13.50
N ARG A 90 9.90 4.66 14.01
CA ARG A 90 10.90 3.97 13.20
C ARG A 90 10.26 3.13 12.09
N ARG A 91 9.21 2.37 12.43
CA ARG A 91 8.41 1.62 11.46
C ARG A 91 7.84 2.51 10.36
N ALA A 92 7.23 3.63 10.74
CA ALA A 92 6.61 4.54 9.77
C ALA A 92 7.64 5.14 8.80
N ARG A 93 8.82 5.51 9.31
CA ARG A 93 9.95 6.01 8.49
C ARG A 93 10.51 4.93 7.57
N ALA A 94 10.70 3.71 8.09
CA ALA A 94 11.18 2.58 7.30
C ALA A 94 10.17 2.20 6.19
N SER A 95 8.86 2.20 6.49
CA SER A 95 7.80 1.92 5.51
C SER A 95 7.79 2.95 4.38
N ALA A 96 7.86 4.25 4.70
CA ALA A 96 7.93 5.30 3.69
C ALA A 96 9.16 5.16 2.79
N ALA A 97 10.33 4.91 3.37
CA ALA A 97 11.56 4.68 2.62
C ALA A 97 11.50 3.39 1.77
N GLY A 98 10.86 2.35 2.29
CA GLY A 98 10.70 1.08 1.59
C GLY A 98 9.84 1.19 0.35
N THR A 99 8.73 1.89 0.42
CA THR A 99 7.87 2.16 -0.75
C THR A 99 8.59 3.01 -1.78
N LEU A 100 9.33 4.05 -1.37
CA LEU A 100 10.13 4.87 -2.28
C LEU A 100 11.25 4.05 -2.96
N LEU A 101 11.96 3.20 -2.19
CA LEU A 101 13.00 2.33 -2.75
C LEU A 101 12.40 1.32 -3.73
N ALA A 102 11.29 0.67 -3.35
CA ALA A 102 10.60 -0.28 -4.24
C ALA A 102 10.11 0.41 -5.53
N ALA A 103 9.62 1.65 -5.45
CA ALA A 103 9.21 2.42 -6.61
C ALA A 103 10.38 2.72 -7.56
N ARG A 104 11.54 3.11 -7.03
CA ARG A 104 12.77 3.28 -7.83
C ARG A 104 13.21 1.98 -8.50
N MET A 105 13.10 0.86 -7.78
CA MET A 105 13.42 -0.46 -8.34
C MET A 105 12.41 -0.87 -9.42
N ALA A 106 11.12 -0.56 -9.24
CA ALA A 106 10.12 -0.81 -10.27
C ALA A 106 10.42 -0.06 -11.58
N LEU A 107 10.87 1.19 -11.50
CA LEU A 107 11.30 1.97 -12.66
C LEU A 107 12.50 1.33 -13.40
N GLN A 108 13.39 0.63 -12.67
CA GLN A 108 14.56 -0.02 -13.25
C GLN A 108 14.28 -1.44 -13.76
N HIS A 109 13.42 -2.18 -13.07
CA HIS A 109 13.21 -3.61 -13.30
C HIS A 109 11.83 -3.94 -13.90
N GLY A 110 10.93 -2.97 -13.96
CA GLY A 110 9.55 -3.12 -14.41
C GLY A 110 8.57 -3.52 -13.31
N LEU A 111 8.98 -4.38 -12.37
CA LEU A 111 8.22 -4.80 -11.19
C LEU A 111 9.08 -4.73 -9.95
N ALA A 112 8.52 -4.26 -8.84
CA ALA A 112 9.09 -4.38 -7.50
C ALA A 112 7.98 -4.34 -6.45
N GLY A 113 8.26 -4.81 -5.23
CA GLY A 113 7.29 -4.73 -4.14
C GLY A 113 7.94 -4.49 -2.79
N SER A 114 7.14 -4.07 -1.82
CA SER A 114 7.55 -3.91 -0.42
C SER A 114 6.68 -4.79 0.48
N THR A 115 7.29 -5.48 1.46
CA THR A 115 6.56 -6.28 2.45
C THR A 115 5.87 -5.42 3.52
N ALA A 116 5.81 -4.11 3.31
CA ALA A 116 5.02 -3.13 4.06
C ALA A 116 4.48 -2.06 3.10
N GLY A 117 3.95 -0.99 3.64
CA GLY A 117 3.38 0.12 2.85
C GLY A 117 1.88 -0.01 2.63
N GLY A 118 1.32 0.94 1.90
CA GLY A 118 -0.12 1.09 1.72
C GLY A 118 -0.80 1.81 2.88
N SER A 119 -0.09 2.73 3.54
CA SER A 119 -0.61 3.52 4.67
C SER A 119 -1.51 4.66 4.20
N HIS A 120 -2.56 4.32 3.48
CA HIS A 120 -3.41 5.20 2.68
C HIS A 120 -4.34 6.14 3.48
N HIS A 121 -4.45 5.97 4.81
CA HIS A 121 -5.21 6.87 5.70
C HIS A 121 -4.36 7.99 6.33
N GLY A 122 -3.03 7.98 6.12
CA GLY A 122 -2.17 9.10 6.52
C GLY A 122 -2.51 10.33 5.70
N GLN A 123 -3.06 11.38 6.35
CA GLN A 123 -3.44 12.65 5.74
C GLN A 123 -2.31 13.68 5.90
N ARG A 124 -2.39 14.83 5.23
CA ARG A 124 -1.35 15.86 5.26
C ARG A 124 -0.96 16.28 6.67
N GLU A 125 -1.94 16.54 7.52
CA GLU A 125 -1.74 17.14 8.85
C GLU A 125 -1.88 16.13 9.99
N THR A 126 -2.22 14.87 9.69
CA THR A 126 -2.52 13.87 10.72
C THR A 126 -2.49 12.45 10.18
N GLY A 127 -2.22 11.49 11.05
CA GLY A 127 -2.46 10.08 10.76
C GLY A 127 -3.87 9.64 11.16
N ALA A 128 -4.30 8.50 10.61
CA ALA A 128 -5.57 7.85 10.92
C ALA A 128 -5.51 6.34 10.57
N GLY A 129 -6.46 5.53 11.07
CA GLY A 129 -6.66 4.16 10.59
C GLY A 129 -5.40 3.29 10.56
N PHE A 130 -4.58 3.32 11.61
CA PHE A 130 -3.29 2.66 11.75
C PHE A 130 -2.17 3.19 10.84
N CYS A 131 -2.43 4.27 10.09
CA CYS A 131 -1.46 4.92 9.22
C CYS A 131 -0.88 6.17 9.90
N VAL A 132 0.43 6.21 10.06
CA VAL A 132 1.16 7.37 10.60
C VAL A 132 1.52 8.32 9.47
N PHE A 133 2.24 7.82 8.45
CA PHE A 133 2.61 8.57 7.25
C PHE A 133 2.10 7.82 6.01
N ASN A 134 1.75 8.55 4.97
CA ASN A 134 1.32 8.00 3.68
C ASN A 134 2.54 7.72 2.80
N ASP A 135 3.00 6.49 2.82
CA ASP A 135 4.20 6.06 2.12
C ASP A 135 4.09 6.17 0.59
N VAL A 136 2.91 5.90 0.03
CA VAL A 136 2.65 6.01 -1.41
C VAL A 136 2.70 7.47 -1.86
N ALA A 137 2.02 8.36 -1.14
CA ALA A 137 2.05 9.80 -1.46
C ALA A 137 3.45 10.39 -1.31
N ILE A 138 4.21 9.99 -0.27
CA ILE A 138 5.61 10.38 -0.09
C ILE A 138 6.45 9.93 -1.29
N ALA A 139 6.34 8.67 -1.68
CA ALA A 139 7.13 8.11 -2.78
C ALA A 139 6.78 8.78 -4.13
N ALA A 140 5.50 8.96 -4.43
CA ALA A 140 5.05 9.60 -5.66
C ALA A 140 5.56 11.04 -5.77
N LYS A 141 5.39 11.85 -4.69
CA LYS A 141 5.89 13.25 -4.67
C LYS A 141 7.41 13.33 -4.69
N ALA A 142 8.12 12.39 -4.06
CA ALA A 142 9.58 12.35 -4.11
C ALA A 142 10.08 12.10 -5.54
N LEU A 143 9.57 11.08 -6.22
CA LEU A 143 9.95 10.73 -7.59
C LEU A 143 9.60 11.85 -8.59
N ARG A 144 8.45 12.49 -8.41
CA ARG A 144 8.07 13.63 -9.23
C ARG A 144 9.00 14.83 -9.03
N ARG A 145 9.33 15.16 -7.77
CA ARG A 145 10.28 16.24 -7.44
C ARG A 145 11.67 15.98 -7.99
N GLU A 146 12.09 14.71 -8.05
CA GLU A 146 13.35 14.26 -8.65
C GLU A 146 13.33 14.34 -10.19
N GLY A 147 12.16 14.57 -10.80
CA GLY A 147 11.98 14.54 -12.25
C GLY A 147 12.09 13.13 -12.85
N THR A 148 11.97 12.09 -12.01
CA THR A 148 12.08 10.69 -12.43
C THR A 148 10.78 10.19 -13.07
N ILE A 149 9.64 10.75 -12.66
CA ILE A 149 8.31 10.51 -13.24
C ILE A 149 7.63 11.85 -13.51
N GLY A 150 6.83 11.94 -14.57
CA GLY A 150 5.88 13.04 -14.84
C GLY A 150 4.50 12.70 -14.28
N HIS A 151 4.02 11.48 -14.55
CA HIS A 151 2.68 11.02 -14.17
C HIS A 151 2.74 9.72 -13.37
N ALA A 152 1.84 9.56 -12.42
CA ALA A 152 1.62 8.28 -11.74
C ALA A 152 0.13 7.98 -11.56
N LEU A 153 -0.20 6.69 -11.57
CA LEU A 153 -1.53 6.19 -11.20
C LEU A 153 -1.42 5.41 -9.90
N ILE A 154 -2.17 5.83 -8.90
CA ILE A 154 -2.32 5.11 -7.64
C ILE A 154 -3.57 4.23 -7.75
N VAL A 155 -3.39 2.92 -7.79
CA VAL A 155 -4.44 1.91 -7.83
C VAL A 155 -4.61 1.36 -6.43
N ASP A 156 -5.58 1.88 -5.70
CA ASP A 156 -5.89 1.47 -4.34
C ASP A 156 -7.06 0.50 -4.34
N LEU A 157 -6.77 -0.77 -4.07
CA LEU A 157 -7.74 -1.87 -4.00
C LEU A 157 -7.86 -2.45 -2.58
N ASP A 158 -7.45 -1.69 -1.57
CA ASP A 158 -7.79 -1.93 -0.17
C ASP A 158 -9.33 -1.84 0.02
N VAL A 159 -9.88 -2.53 1.02
CA VAL A 159 -11.33 -2.47 1.27
C VAL A 159 -11.80 -1.10 1.74
N HIS A 160 -10.89 -0.30 2.30
CA HIS A 160 -11.14 1.05 2.78
C HIS A 160 -10.81 2.07 1.67
N GLN A 161 -11.48 3.22 1.68
CA GLN A 161 -11.10 4.31 0.78
C GLN A 161 -9.74 4.88 1.19
N GLY A 162 -8.88 5.15 0.20
CA GLY A 162 -7.61 5.82 0.40
C GLY A 162 -7.72 7.33 0.64
N ASP A 163 -8.48 7.75 1.65
CA ASP A 163 -8.77 9.15 1.97
C ASP A 163 -7.52 9.99 2.24
N GLY A 164 -6.53 9.40 2.88
CA GLY A 164 -5.25 10.09 3.14
C GLY A 164 -4.44 10.27 1.87
N THR A 165 -4.45 9.31 0.95
CA THR A 165 -3.79 9.43 -0.35
C THR A 165 -4.45 10.54 -1.17
N ALA A 166 -5.79 10.56 -1.22
CA ALA A 166 -6.54 11.64 -1.86
C ALA A 166 -6.22 13.02 -1.25
N ASP A 167 -6.14 13.12 0.09
CA ASP A 167 -5.78 14.38 0.77
C ASP A 167 -4.34 14.83 0.46
N CYS A 168 -3.38 13.92 0.49
CA CYS A 168 -1.97 14.23 0.25
C CYS A 168 -1.70 14.65 -1.20
N LEU A 169 -2.45 14.11 -2.16
CA LEU A 169 -2.21 14.30 -3.60
C LEU A 169 -3.20 15.25 -4.29
N ARG A 170 -4.19 15.81 -3.58
CA ARG A 170 -5.27 16.64 -4.14
C ARG A 170 -4.82 17.84 -4.99
N ASP A 171 -3.60 18.35 -4.76
CA ASP A 171 -3.04 19.48 -5.51
C ASP A 171 -2.01 19.03 -6.57
N GLU A 172 -1.94 17.72 -6.88
CA GLU A 172 -1.00 17.10 -7.80
C GLU A 172 -1.75 16.46 -8.97
N PRO A 173 -2.20 17.21 -9.98
CA PRO A 173 -3.08 16.69 -11.04
C PRO A 173 -2.45 15.57 -11.88
N ASP A 174 -1.11 15.44 -11.84
CA ASP A 174 -0.38 14.41 -12.57
C ASP A 174 -0.17 13.13 -11.73
N LEU A 175 -0.63 13.09 -10.49
CA LEU A 175 -0.60 11.93 -9.59
C LEU A 175 -2.03 11.44 -9.34
N PHE A 176 -2.59 10.73 -10.32
CA PHE A 176 -4.00 10.33 -10.34
C PHE A 176 -4.30 9.26 -9.28
N THR A 177 -5.33 9.50 -8.47
CA THR A 177 -5.78 8.60 -7.40
C THR A 177 -7.05 7.85 -7.80
N PHE A 178 -6.97 6.51 -7.81
CA PHE A 178 -8.10 5.62 -8.01
C PHE A 178 -8.28 4.74 -6.77
N SER A 179 -9.46 4.78 -6.15
CA SER A 179 -9.82 3.94 -5.01
C SER A 179 -11.10 3.16 -5.29
N MET A 180 -10.99 1.82 -5.27
CA MET A 180 -12.13 0.92 -5.40
C MET A 180 -12.34 0.17 -4.08
N HIS A 181 -13.35 0.56 -3.31
CA HIS A 181 -13.50 0.21 -1.90
C HIS A 181 -14.96 -0.11 -1.53
N ALA A 182 -15.18 -0.76 -0.40
CA ALA A 182 -16.53 -0.94 0.11
C ALA A 182 -17.10 0.42 0.56
N GLU A 183 -18.23 0.84 -0.04
CA GLU A 183 -18.83 2.16 0.15
C GLU A 183 -19.07 2.50 1.62
N LYS A 184 -19.52 1.53 2.42
CA LYS A 184 -19.87 1.70 3.82
C LYS A 184 -18.73 1.39 4.80
N ASN A 185 -17.53 1.07 4.31
CA ASN A 185 -16.35 0.93 5.16
C ASN A 185 -15.82 2.29 5.60
N TYR A 186 -14.91 2.26 6.58
CA TYR A 186 -14.11 3.42 6.98
C TYR A 186 -13.41 4.03 5.74
N PRO A 187 -13.17 5.35 5.72
CA PRO A 187 -13.62 6.35 6.68
C PRO A 187 -15.11 6.68 6.49
N VAL A 188 -15.77 7.13 7.57
CA VAL A 188 -17.19 7.56 7.52
C VAL A 188 -17.34 8.81 6.64
N ARG A 189 -16.39 9.74 6.76
CA ARG A 189 -16.28 10.92 5.88
C ARG A 189 -15.15 10.67 4.90
N LYS A 190 -15.50 10.43 3.67
CA LYS A 190 -14.55 10.21 2.59
C LYS A 190 -13.96 11.53 2.08
N ILE A 191 -12.70 11.50 1.66
CA ILE A 191 -12.06 12.59 0.92
C ILE A 191 -12.01 12.14 -0.54
N PRO A 192 -12.61 12.91 -1.48
CA PRO A 192 -12.68 12.46 -2.87
C PRO A 192 -11.30 12.21 -3.47
N SER A 193 -11.14 11.04 -4.06
CA SER A 193 -10.06 10.71 -5.01
C SER A 193 -10.40 11.29 -6.39
N ASP A 194 -9.49 11.22 -7.36
CA ASP A 194 -9.81 11.56 -8.75
C ASP A 194 -10.88 10.60 -9.30
N LEU A 195 -10.84 9.33 -8.88
CA LEU A 195 -11.91 8.37 -9.11
C LEU A 195 -12.13 7.47 -7.90
N ASP A 196 -13.32 7.54 -7.31
CA ASP A 196 -13.82 6.63 -6.30
C ASP A 196 -14.88 5.68 -6.86
N VAL A 197 -14.73 4.38 -6.61
CA VAL A 197 -15.72 3.36 -6.95
C VAL A 197 -16.18 2.66 -5.67
N GLY A 198 -17.35 3.07 -5.17
CA GLY A 198 -17.99 2.49 -4.00
C GLY A 198 -18.68 1.16 -4.32
N LEU A 199 -18.27 0.09 -3.67
CA LEU A 199 -18.80 -1.26 -3.84
C LEU A 199 -19.81 -1.60 -2.74
N PRO A 200 -20.88 -2.35 -3.06
CA PRO A 200 -21.83 -2.83 -2.05
C PRO A 200 -21.20 -3.86 -1.12
N ASP A 201 -21.70 -3.90 0.12
CA ASP A 201 -21.30 -4.89 1.11
C ASP A 201 -21.44 -6.33 0.55
N ARG A 202 -20.50 -7.20 0.92
CA ARG A 202 -20.45 -8.62 0.53
C ARG A 202 -20.32 -8.90 -0.97
N MET A 203 -19.79 -7.94 -1.73
CA MET A 203 -19.47 -8.20 -3.13
C MET A 203 -18.41 -9.31 -3.22
N GLU A 204 -18.68 -10.31 -4.06
CA GLU A 204 -17.85 -11.49 -4.29
C GLU A 204 -16.96 -11.34 -5.53
N ASP A 205 -16.07 -12.32 -5.74
CA ASP A 205 -14.99 -12.32 -6.71
C ASP A 205 -15.40 -11.85 -8.11
N ASN A 206 -16.37 -12.52 -8.74
CA ASN A 206 -16.73 -12.22 -10.13
C ASN A 206 -17.24 -10.81 -10.31
N ALA A 207 -18.14 -10.36 -9.43
CA ALA A 207 -18.71 -9.02 -9.50
C ALA A 207 -17.64 -7.95 -9.26
N TYR A 208 -16.72 -8.18 -8.31
CA TYR A 208 -15.60 -7.31 -8.03
C TYR A 208 -14.67 -7.19 -9.26
N LEU A 209 -14.32 -8.32 -9.87
CA LEU A 209 -13.44 -8.36 -11.04
C LEU A 209 -14.06 -7.67 -12.25
N GLU A 210 -15.37 -7.80 -12.47
CA GLU A 210 -16.05 -7.10 -13.56
C GLU A 210 -15.97 -5.58 -13.38
N VAL A 211 -16.11 -5.07 -12.15
CA VAL A 211 -15.95 -3.63 -11.87
C VAL A 211 -14.52 -3.19 -12.13
N LEU A 212 -13.52 -3.95 -11.64
CA LEU A 212 -12.11 -3.65 -11.87
C LEU A 212 -11.76 -3.62 -13.37
N LYS A 213 -12.23 -4.61 -14.12
CA LYS A 213 -12.04 -4.71 -15.58
C LYS A 213 -12.67 -3.56 -16.35
N ALA A 214 -13.78 -3.02 -15.86
CA ALA A 214 -14.44 -1.89 -16.49
C ALA A 214 -13.67 -0.56 -16.32
N HIS A 215 -12.87 -0.40 -15.26
CA HIS A 215 -12.22 0.86 -14.94
C HIS A 215 -10.70 0.86 -15.23
N LEU A 216 -9.94 -0.14 -14.77
CA LEU A 216 -8.49 -0.10 -14.81
C LEU A 216 -7.89 0.12 -16.21
N PRO A 217 -8.31 -0.58 -17.29
CA PRO A 217 -7.73 -0.35 -18.60
C PRO A 217 -7.95 1.08 -19.10
N ARG A 218 -9.14 1.65 -18.86
CA ARG A 218 -9.47 3.02 -19.26
C ARG A 218 -8.66 4.05 -18.53
N LEU A 219 -8.38 3.80 -17.23
CA LEU A 219 -7.52 4.68 -16.44
C LEU A 219 -6.08 4.66 -16.94
N LEU A 220 -5.53 3.47 -17.19
CA LEU A 220 -4.18 3.34 -17.75
C LEU A 220 -4.04 4.05 -19.09
N ASP A 221 -5.04 3.94 -19.96
CA ASP A 221 -5.04 4.57 -21.28
C ASP A 221 -5.26 6.10 -21.19
N ALA A 222 -6.00 6.59 -20.18
CA ALA A 222 -6.29 8.01 -20.01
C ALA A 222 -5.21 8.79 -19.27
N THR A 223 -4.53 8.13 -18.31
CA THR A 223 -3.50 8.79 -17.47
C THR A 223 -2.08 8.60 -17.99
N GLU A 224 -1.85 7.61 -18.88
CA GLU A 224 -0.54 7.28 -19.45
C GLU A 224 0.60 7.36 -18.40
N PRO A 225 0.51 6.62 -17.26
CA PRO A 225 1.41 6.82 -16.14
C PRO A 225 2.82 6.27 -16.43
N ASP A 226 3.84 6.98 -15.97
CA ASP A 226 5.22 6.50 -15.95
C ASP A 226 5.44 5.41 -14.90
N LEU A 227 4.57 5.36 -13.88
CA LEU A 227 4.62 4.40 -12.77
C LEU A 227 3.22 4.17 -12.20
N VAL A 228 2.90 2.91 -11.92
CA VAL A 228 1.71 2.53 -11.15
C VAL A 228 2.11 2.13 -9.73
N PHE A 229 1.49 2.75 -8.73
CA PHE A 229 1.49 2.29 -7.35
C PHE A 229 0.26 1.41 -7.12
N PHE A 230 0.47 0.18 -6.71
CA PHE A 230 -0.60 -0.77 -6.43
C PHE A 230 -0.69 -1.04 -4.92
N ASN A 231 -1.73 -0.56 -4.27
CA ASN A 231 -2.07 -0.91 -2.89
C ASN A 231 -2.89 -2.21 -2.90
N ALA A 232 -2.22 -3.33 -2.63
CA ALA A 232 -2.75 -4.68 -2.71
C ALA A 232 -3.31 -5.17 -1.35
N GLY A 233 -4.10 -4.34 -0.66
CA GLY A 233 -4.74 -4.72 0.59
C GLY A 233 -5.47 -6.06 0.49
N VAL A 234 -5.38 -6.91 1.52
CA VAL A 234 -6.05 -8.22 1.55
C VAL A 234 -7.31 -8.22 2.41
N ASP A 235 -7.69 -7.07 2.92
CA ASP A 235 -8.92 -6.86 3.71
C ASP A 235 -10.24 -6.86 2.90
N PRO A 236 -10.24 -6.89 1.54
CA PRO A 236 -11.43 -7.30 0.81
C PRO A 236 -11.84 -8.76 1.03
N HIS A 237 -10.99 -9.59 1.64
CA HIS A 237 -11.25 -11.00 1.90
C HIS A 237 -12.40 -11.22 2.89
N HIS A 238 -13.21 -12.28 2.67
CA HIS A 238 -14.41 -12.58 3.48
C HIS A 238 -14.11 -12.86 4.97
N ASP A 239 -12.89 -13.30 5.34
CA ASP A 239 -12.47 -13.52 6.73
C ASP A 239 -11.92 -12.27 7.40
N ASP A 240 -11.81 -11.14 6.71
CA ASP A 240 -11.28 -9.93 7.32
C ASP A 240 -12.22 -9.39 8.39
N LYS A 241 -11.66 -8.89 9.48
CA LYS A 241 -12.45 -8.40 10.63
C LYS A 241 -12.95 -6.96 10.46
N LEU A 242 -12.34 -6.21 9.56
CA LEU A 242 -12.67 -4.80 9.32
C LEU A 242 -13.26 -4.57 7.92
N GLY A 243 -13.04 -5.51 6.99
CA GLY A 243 -13.55 -5.47 5.63
C GLY A 243 -15.03 -5.83 5.53
N ARG A 244 -15.72 -5.24 4.55
CA ARG A 244 -17.15 -5.50 4.26
C ARG A 244 -17.37 -6.15 2.90
N LEU A 245 -16.31 -6.48 2.16
CA LEU A 245 -16.38 -7.29 0.94
C LEU A 245 -16.25 -8.78 1.26
N SER A 246 -16.34 -9.64 0.25
CA SER A 246 -16.39 -11.09 0.44
C SER A 246 -15.56 -11.84 -0.61
N LEU A 247 -14.35 -11.34 -0.89
CA LEU A 247 -13.45 -12.02 -1.82
C LEU A 247 -12.87 -13.28 -1.18
N SER A 248 -12.59 -14.26 -2.04
CA SER A 248 -11.82 -15.45 -1.68
C SER A 248 -10.31 -15.24 -1.89
N ASP A 249 -9.47 -16.19 -1.46
CA ASP A 249 -8.05 -16.20 -1.80
C ASP A 249 -7.83 -16.25 -3.32
N ASP A 250 -8.69 -16.96 -4.06
CA ASP A 250 -8.66 -16.99 -5.52
C ASP A 250 -9.08 -15.65 -6.13
N GLY A 251 -10.08 -14.98 -5.56
CA GLY A 251 -10.47 -13.64 -5.96
C GLY A 251 -9.34 -12.62 -5.80
N LEU A 252 -8.61 -12.67 -4.68
CA LEU A 252 -7.42 -11.85 -4.46
C LEU A 252 -6.32 -12.17 -5.49
N ARG A 253 -6.07 -13.45 -5.77
CA ARG A 253 -5.09 -13.89 -6.77
C ARG A 253 -5.46 -13.41 -8.18
N GLN A 254 -6.71 -13.52 -8.57
CA GLN A 254 -7.20 -13.05 -9.87
C GLN A 254 -7.10 -11.53 -9.98
N ARG A 255 -7.42 -10.78 -8.90
CA ARG A 255 -7.28 -9.33 -8.81
C ARG A 255 -5.83 -8.90 -9.04
N ASP A 256 -4.91 -9.47 -8.27
CA ASP A 256 -3.50 -9.08 -8.31
C ASP A 256 -2.87 -9.44 -9.66
N SER A 257 -3.15 -10.64 -10.16
CA SER A 257 -2.68 -11.07 -11.49
C SER A 257 -3.22 -10.16 -12.59
N TYR A 258 -4.50 -9.78 -12.54
CA TYR A 258 -5.12 -8.90 -13.53
C TYR A 258 -4.49 -7.50 -13.51
N VAL A 259 -4.29 -6.90 -12.32
CA VAL A 259 -3.63 -5.59 -12.22
C VAL A 259 -2.23 -5.63 -12.82
N ILE A 260 -1.43 -6.63 -12.44
CA ILE A 260 -0.06 -6.78 -12.95
C ILE A 260 -0.07 -6.97 -14.47
N GLU A 261 -0.94 -7.84 -15.00
CA GLU A 261 -1.08 -8.09 -16.43
C GLU A 261 -1.44 -6.80 -17.19
N GLN A 262 -2.46 -6.06 -16.74
CA GLN A 262 -2.90 -4.85 -17.42
C GLN A 262 -1.84 -3.75 -17.45
N VAL A 263 -1.10 -3.60 -16.38
CA VAL A 263 -0.03 -2.60 -16.27
C VAL A 263 1.19 -3.03 -17.08
N ARG A 264 1.64 -4.28 -16.88
CA ARG A 264 2.89 -4.75 -17.47
C ARG A 264 2.80 -5.05 -18.96
N SER A 265 1.64 -5.48 -19.47
CA SER A 265 1.42 -5.63 -20.92
C SER A 265 1.57 -4.30 -21.69
N ARG A 266 1.34 -3.17 -21.01
CA ARG A 266 1.60 -1.82 -21.52
C ARG A 266 3.05 -1.36 -21.28
N ARG A 267 3.91 -2.22 -20.70
CA ARG A 267 5.29 -1.93 -20.30
C ARG A 267 5.42 -0.82 -19.24
N ILE A 268 4.35 -0.50 -18.54
CA ILE A 268 4.35 0.47 -17.45
C ILE A 268 4.99 -0.19 -16.21
N PRO A 269 5.95 0.44 -15.53
CA PRO A 269 6.48 -0.04 -14.25
C PRO A 269 5.39 -0.09 -13.17
N LEU A 270 5.46 -1.12 -12.29
CA LEU A 270 4.52 -1.29 -11.18
C LEU A 270 5.27 -1.57 -9.89
N VAL A 271 4.93 -0.81 -8.84
CA VAL A 271 5.33 -1.08 -7.46
C VAL A 271 4.13 -1.52 -6.64
N ALA A 272 4.23 -2.68 -5.97
CA ALA A 272 3.19 -3.19 -5.09
C ALA A 272 3.53 -2.97 -3.61
N VAL A 273 2.53 -2.55 -2.84
CA VAL A 273 2.55 -2.46 -1.37
C VAL A 273 1.39 -3.26 -0.79
N ILE A 274 1.52 -3.73 0.46
CA ILE A 274 0.63 -4.78 0.98
C ILE A 274 -0.68 -4.29 1.59
N GLY A 275 -0.84 -3.00 1.90
CA GLY A 275 -2.09 -2.45 2.42
C GLY A 275 -2.62 -3.07 3.70
N GLY A 276 -3.94 -3.00 3.84
CA GLY A 276 -4.70 -3.55 4.96
C GLY A 276 -4.81 -5.07 4.96
N GLY A 277 -5.29 -5.59 6.07
CA GLY A 277 -5.50 -6.99 6.37
C GLY A 277 -5.46 -7.21 7.88
N TYR A 278 -6.58 -7.70 8.43
CA TYR A 278 -6.85 -7.65 9.88
C TYR A 278 -7.43 -8.98 10.41
N SER A 279 -6.77 -10.10 10.07
CA SER A 279 -7.10 -11.40 10.63
C SER A 279 -6.32 -11.65 11.94
N PRO A 280 -6.93 -12.29 12.95
CA PRO A 280 -6.21 -12.77 14.12
C PRO A 280 -5.29 -13.97 13.80
N ASP A 281 -5.58 -14.69 12.73
CA ASP A 281 -4.70 -15.73 12.18
C ASP A 281 -3.61 -15.07 11.35
N VAL A 282 -2.47 -14.86 12.00
CA VAL A 282 -1.29 -14.21 11.40
C VAL A 282 -0.71 -15.04 10.25
N GLU A 283 -0.79 -16.37 10.35
CA GLU A 283 -0.30 -17.27 9.29
C GLU A 283 -1.15 -17.12 8.03
N ALA A 284 -2.46 -17.30 8.13
CA ALA A 284 -3.36 -17.12 6.98
C ALA A 284 -3.24 -15.71 6.38
N LEU A 285 -3.10 -14.69 7.23
CA LEU A 285 -2.93 -13.30 6.80
C LEU A 285 -1.62 -13.09 6.01
N ALA A 286 -0.52 -13.66 6.49
CA ALA A 286 0.77 -13.57 5.79
C ALA A 286 0.75 -14.32 4.44
N GLN A 287 0.11 -15.49 4.39
CA GLN A 287 -0.08 -16.23 3.14
C GLN A 287 -0.90 -15.43 2.11
N ARG A 288 -1.97 -14.74 2.55
CA ARG A 288 -2.75 -13.85 1.68
C ARG A 288 -1.93 -12.68 1.15
N HIS A 289 -1.18 -12.00 2.02
CA HIS A 289 -0.29 -10.93 1.56
C HIS A 289 0.82 -11.42 0.61
N ALA A 290 1.20 -12.68 0.66
CA ALA A 290 2.17 -13.25 -0.27
C ALA A 290 1.62 -13.41 -1.69
N ILE A 291 0.30 -13.41 -1.89
CA ILE A 291 -0.37 -13.60 -3.20
C ILE A 291 0.14 -12.59 -4.23
N VAL A 292 0.28 -11.32 -3.87
CA VAL A 292 0.75 -10.30 -4.82
C VAL A 292 2.19 -10.57 -5.27
N PHE A 293 3.05 -11.06 -4.38
CA PHE A 293 4.44 -11.42 -4.72
C PHE A 293 4.50 -12.67 -5.59
N GLU A 294 3.62 -13.65 -5.35
CA GLU A 294 3.46 -14.83 -6.22
C GLU A 294 3.02 -14.41 -7.63
N ALA A 295 2.04 -13.51 -7.73
CA ALA A 295 1.56 -12.99 -9.01
C ALA A 295 2.66 -12.23 -9.77
N MET A 296 3.45 -11.41 -9.06
CA MET A 296 4.61 -10.71 -9.64
C MET A 296 5.68 -11.68 -10.15
N ALA A 297 6.00 -12.72 -9.37
CA ALA A 297 6.97 -13.74 -9.75
C ALA A 297 6.48 -14.55 -10.96
N ALA A 298 5.21 -14.93 -10.99
CA ALA A 298 4.60 -15.64 -12.11
C ALA A 298 4.62 -14.80 -13.41
N TRP A 299 4.33 -13.51 -13.33
CA TRP A 299 4.47 -12.62 -14.49
C TRP A 299 5.90 -12.55 -14.98
N SER A 300 6.86 -12.27 -14.09
CA SER A 300 8.28 -12.12 -14.46
C SER A 300 8.91 -13.40 -15.03
N ALA A 301 8.36 -14.56 -14.72
CA ALA A 301 8.81 -15.84 -15.29
C ALA A 301 8.39 -16.01 -16.77
N ASN A 302 7.38 -15.26 -17.22
CA ASN A 302 6.81 -15.31 -18.58
C ASN A 302 7.24 -14.13 -19.46
N GLU A 303 7.90 -13.09 -18.89
CA GLU A 303 8.51 -11.94 -19.59
C GLU A 303 9.92 -12.28 -20.13
#